data_818df2e404fb5e627c8585611f5381e5
#
_entry.id   818df2e404fb5e627c8585611f5381e5
#
_cell.length_a   1.000
_cell.length_b   1.000
_cell.length_c   1.000
_cell.angle_alpha   90.00
_cell.angle_beta   90.00
_cell.angle_gamma   90.00
#
_symmetry.space_group_name_H-M   'P 1'
#
loop_
_entity.id
_entity.type
_entity.pdbx_description
1 polymer ?
#
loop_
_entity_poly.entity_id
_entity_poly.type
_entity_poly.pdbx_seq_one_letter_code
_entity_poly.pdbx_strand_id
1 'polypeptide(L)'
;MLHNFWYARALDGFRQVSSADPECAMAYWGAAMTYNHPLWDAPSAADETAAWGFVQKGLAAKRMSSRERLYLNAVAALFKDSGAGLKAARDAAYRDAMATAYASYPDDETKLFFGLAILGTAREGTKGFDDQIRAAKLFEEVYAHIPDHPGVLHYLIHAYDDPVHAERGLTVARAYAKTAAAVPHALHMPSHIFTRLGYWEESAATNEKAWKVSEDDAQRAGESGALRDFHSLNYLEYAYLQLGRYRDARRTLDITAAQFESLPDKNTATDTPDLQARHVRGRTIYALPGRVVYGYFDMLTRYVVEAGDWDGAAKIPLLVPSRDFIGLKLQLETMAAAAHTDAVGAKVAAEKLVVLAQEPGQHPFVQQIILMQAKQAQALAAKASGNPVEAVAKMKQAVAIEDGIDTLSQPPYPIIPAHELFGTLLMALHRPADALEQFLQTLKRTPGRPKAIFGIAQAAQAIGDQEMAQQRYQEFLTLWKDADGDRPEVATAKEFLANMATAAQK
;
A
#
# COMPACT_ATOMS: atom_id res chain seq x y z
N MET A 1 -15.72 -16.95 0.54
CA MET A 1 -15.83 -15.57 1.09
C MET A 1 -14.75 -15.31 2.13
N LEU A 2 -14.60 -16.14 3.19
CA LEU A 2 -13.60 -15.91 4.25
C LEU A 2 -12.16 -15.84 3.71
N HIS A 3 -11.74 -16.77 2.86
CA HIS A 3 -10.41 -16.74 2.22
C HIS A 3 -10.16 -15.51 1.33
N ASN A 4 -11.21 -14.87 0.84
CA ASN A 4 -11.13 -13.65 0.04
C ASN A 4 -11.27 -12.38 0.89
N PHE A 5 -11.26 -12.51 2.21
CA PHE A 5 -11.45 -11.43 3.21
C PHE A 5 -12.71 -10.57 2.98
N TRP A 6 -13.74 -11.17 2.39
CA TRP A 6 -15.04 -10.54 2.27
C TRP A 6 -15.85 -10.79 3.54
N TYR A 7 -15.35 -10.22 4.64
CA TYR A 7 -15.76 -10.56 6.00
C TYR A 7 -17.25 -10.34 6.30
N ALA A 8 -17.81 -9.20 5.87
CA ALA A 8 -19.23 -8.92 6.10
C ALA A 8 -20.15 -9.98 5.47
N ARG A 9 -19.90 -10.33 4.19
CA ARG A 9 -20.68 -11.35 3.48
C ARG A 9 -20.41 -12.77 4.01
N ALA A 10 -19.18 -13.03 4.47
CA ALA A 10 -18.85 -14.29 5.13
C ALA A 10 -19.60 -14.44 6.47
N LEU A 11 -19.68 -13.37 7.28
CA LEU A 11 -20.42 -13.36 8.54
C LEU A 11 -21.90 -13.66 8.32
N ASP A 12 -22.54 -13.03 7.32
CA ASP A 12 -23.93 -13.28 6.98
C ASP A 12 -24.15 -14.77 6.61
N GLY A 13 -23.27 -15.33 5.81
CA GLY A 13 -23.32 -16.75 5.46
C GLY A 13 -23.20 -17.68 6.68
N PHE A 14 -22.22 -17.42 7.57
CA PHE A 14 -22.04 -18.22 8.79
C PHE A 14 -23.22 -18.08 9.78
N ARG A 15 -23.84 -16.90 9.88
CA ARG A 15 -25.05 -16.69 10.67
C ARG A 15 -26.24 -17.49 10.11
N GLN A 16 -26.40 -17.55 8.79
CA GLN A 16 -27.44 -18.37 8.17
C GLN A 16 -27.22 -19.85 8.49
N VAL A 17 -25.99 -20.36 8.39
CA VAL A 17 -25.68 -21.74 8.74
C VAL A 17 -25.95 -22.03 10.21
N SER A 18 -25.49 -21.16 11.13
CA SER A 18 -25.74 -21.35 12.58
C SER A 18 -27.20 -21.20 12.98
N SER A 19 -28.01 -20.49 12.19
CA SER A 19 -29.44 -20.43 12.39
C SER A 19 -30.17 -21.70 11.91
N ALA A 20 -29.67 -22.29 10.82
CA ALA A 20 -30.22 -23.53 10.26
C ALA A 20 -29.80 -24.78 11.07
N ASP A 21 -28.52 -24.80 11.52
CA ASP A 21 -27.97 -25.85 12.38
C ASP A 21 -27.22 -25.22 13.57
N PRO A 22 -27.87 -25.01 14.71
CA PRO A 22 -27.24 -24.46 15.92
C PRO A 22 -26.13 -25.34 16.53
N GLU A 23 -26.02 -26.59 16.13
CA GLU A 23 -24.96 -27.52 16.56
C GLU A 23 -23.75 -27.53 15.60
N CYS A 24 -23.77 -26.75 14.53
CA CYS A 24 -22.65 -26.62 13.61
C CYS A 24 -21.53 -25.76 14.23
N ALA A 25 -20.56 -26.40 14.88
CA ALA A 25 -19.44 -25.72 15.56
C ALA A 25 -18.65 -24.82 14.61
N MET A 26 -18.43 -25.25 13.36
CA MET A 26 -17.65 -24.50 12.37
C MET A 26 -18.38 -23.26 11.84
N ALA A 27 -19.70 -23.17 11.92
CA ALA A 27 -20.40 -21.94 11.61
C ALA A 27 -20.07 -20.82 12.62
N TYR A 28 -19.93 -21.16 13.88
CA TYR A 28 -19.53 -20.23 14.93
C TYR A 28 -18.02 -19.87 14.84
N TRP A 29 -17.18 -20.86 14.53
CA TRP A 29 -15.78 -20.59 14.23
C TRP A 29 -15.63 -19.61 13.09
N GLY A 30 -16.29 -19.85 11.96
CA GLY A 30 -16.24 -18.98 10.79
C GLY A 30 -16.75 -17.57 11.07
N ALA A 31 -17.86 -17.45 11.83
CA ALA A 31 -18.38 -16.16 12.27
C ALA A 31 -17.38 -15.39 13.16
N ALA A 32 -16.70 -16.08 14.09
CA ALA A 32 -15.65 -15.46 14.91
C ALA A 32 -14.44 -15.02 14.06
N MET A 33 -14.04 -15.84 13.08
CA MET A 33 -12.90 -15.53 12.20
C MET A 33 -13.15 -14.30 11.32
N THR A 34 -14.39 -13.92 11.04
CA THR A 34 -14.67 -12.69 10.29
C THR A 34 -14.30 -11.41 11.03
N TYR A 35 -14.07 -11.47 12.31
CA TYR A 35 -13.58 -10.36 13.13
C TYR A 35 -12.05 -10.33 13.28
N ASN A 36 -11.36 -11.36 12.78
CA ASN A 36 -9.90 -11.41 12.77
C ASN A 36 -9.38 -10.92 11.41
N HIS A 37 -8.80 -9.72 11.40
CA HIS A 37 -8.16 -9.14 10.24
C HIS A 37 -6.63 -9.24 10.41
N PRO A 38 -6.00 -10.38 10.08
CA PRO A 38 -4.63 -10.68 10.52
C PRO A 38 -3.57 -9.78 9.91
N LEU A 39 -3.85 -9.16 8.77
CA LEU A 39 -2.82 -8.46 8.00
C LEU A 39 -2.86 -6.94 8.15
N TRP A 40 -3.98 -6.32 8.52
CA TRP A 40 -4.09 -4.86 8.48
C TRP A 40 -4.99 -4.18 9.51
N ASP A 41 -5.78 -4.93 10.28
CA ASP A 41 -6.71 -4.28 11.20
C ASP A 41 -6.75 -4.95 12.56
N ALA A 42 -7.11 -4.18 13.58
CA ALA A 42 -7.41 -4.70 14.89
C ALA A 42 -8.91 -4.55 15.15
N PRO A 43 -9.60 -5.59 15.64
CA PRO A 43 -11.01 -5.51 15.96
C PRO A 43 -11.26 -4.46 17.05
N SER A 44 -12.43 -3.80 17.01
CA SER A 44 -12.89 -2.94 18.09
C SER A 44 -13.24 -3.77 19.34
N ALA A 45 -13.39 -3.14 20.49
CA ALA A 45 -13.84 -3.84 21.70
C ALA A 45 -15.22 -4.49 21.53
N ALA A 46 -16.09 -3.86 20.72
CA ALA A 46 -17.40 -4.42 20.36
C ALA A 46 -17.27 -5.66 19.47
N ASP A 47 -16.36 -5.60 18.47
CA ASP A 47 -16.05 -6.73 17.59
C ASP A 47 -15.46 -7.91 18.37
N GLU A 48 -14.50 -7.63 19.27
CA GLU A 48 -13.90 -8.65 20.15
C GLU A 48 -14.96 -9.34 21.03
N THR A 49 -15.91 -8.55 21.58
CA THR A 49 -17.01 -9.08 22.37
C THR A 49 -17.95 -9.96 21.52
N ALA A 50 -18.27 -9.51 20.32
CA ALA A 50 -19.14 -10.27 19.39
C ALA A 50 -18.45 -11.58 18.97
N ALA A 51 -17.17 -11.52 18.61
CA ALA A 51 -16.37 -12.68 18.21
C ALA A 51 -16.28 -13.70 19.36
N TRP A 52 -16.02 -13.23 20.60
CA TRP A 52 -15.99 -14.12 21.77
C TRP A 52 -17.35 -14.80 22.01
N GLY A 53 -18.46 -14.09 21.81
CA GLY A 53 -19.80 -14.69 21.90
C GLY A 53 -20.02 -15.83 20.90
N PHE A 54 -19.50 -15.72 19.68
CA PHE A 54 -19.51 -16.84 18.70
C PHE A 54 -18.61 -18.00 19.16
N VAL A 55 -17.40 -17.72 19.62
CA VAL A 55 -16.49 -18.77 20.15
C VAL A 55 -17.14 -19.56 21.26
N GLN A 56 -17.79 -18.91 22.24
CA GLN A 56 -18.47 -19.57 23.34
C GLN A 56 -19.58 -20.49 22.84
N LYS A 57 -20.39 -20.04 21.87
CA LYS A 57 -21.47 -20.88 21.27
C LYS A 57 -20.86 -22.09 20.56
N GLY A 58 -19.79 -21.90 19.78
CA GLY A 58 -19.12 -22.99 19.08
C GLY A 58 -18.55 -24.03 20.04
N LEU A 59 -17.90 -23.60 21.12
CA LEU A 59 -17.35 -24.50 22.15
C LEU A 59 -18.42 -25.27 22.92
N ALA A 60 -19.65 -24.74 23.01
CA ALA A 60 -20.79 -25.38 23.65
C ALA A 60 -21.53 -26.39 22.74
N ALA A 61 -21.24 -26.43 21.45
CA ALA A 61 -21.88 -27.36 20.50
C ALA A 61 -21.57 -28.81 20.89
N LYS A 62 -22.63 -29.65 20.90
CA LYS A 62 -22.53 -31.05 21.37
C LYS A 62 -21.96 -31.97 20.31
N ARG A 63 -22.15 -31.62 19.03
CA ARG A 63 -21.64 -32.39 17.88
C ARG A 63 -20.38 -31.70 17.35
N MET A 64 -19.25 -31.97 17.93
CA MET A 64 -17.96 -31.38 17.56
C MET A 64 -16.88 -32.42 17.47
N SER A 65 -16.20 -32.51 16.35
CA SER A 65 -15.03 -33.36 16.17
C SER A 65 -13.81 -32.80 16.90
N SER A 66 -12.79 -33.65 17.12
CA SER A 66 -11.52 -33.21 17.71
C SER A 66 -10.83 -32.12 16.86
N ARG A 67 -10.93 -32.20 15.53
CA ARG A 67 -10.39 -31.20 14.59
C ARG A 67 -11.09 -29.84 14.77
N GLU A 68 -12.41 -29.82 14.78
CA GLU A 68 -13.19 -28.59 14.98
C GLU A 68 -12.91 -27.95 16.34
N ARG A 69 -12.70 -28.76 17.37
CA ARG A 69 -12.31 -28.28 18.70
C ARG A 69 -10.95 -27.54 18.68
N LEU A 70 -9.98 -28.05 17.90
CA LEU A 70 -8.69 -27.37 17.75
C LEU A 70 -8.84 -26.00 17.05
N TYR A 71 -9.67 -25.91 16.02
CA TYR A 71 -9.98 -24.64 15.34
C TYR A 71 -10.65 -23.64 16.29
N LEU A 72 -11.63 -24.08 17.07
CA LEU A 72 -12.29 -23.23 18.06
C LEU A 72 -11.36 -22.80 19.20
N ASN A 73 -10.50 -23.71 19.69
CA ASN A 73 -9.50 -23.36 20.69
C ASN A 73 -8.48 -22.37 20.15
N ALA A 74 -8.09 -22.48 18.87
CA ALA A 74 -7.20 -21.53 18.23
C ALA A 74 -7.84 -20.14 18.15
N VAL A 75 -9.06 -20.02 17.64
CA VAL A 75 -9.73 -18.71 17.56
C VAL A 75 -10.07 -18.15 18.95
N ALA A 76 -10.25 -19.00 19.96
CA ALA A 76 -10.40 -18.55 21.35
C ALA A 76 -9.19 -17.77 21.86
N ALA A 77 -7.97 -18.12 21.41
CA ALA A 77 -6.76 -17.40 21.79
C ALA A 77 -6.76 -15.94 21.30
N LEU A 78 -7.49 -15.61 20.23
CA LEU A 78 -7.63 -14.24 19.75
C LEU A 78 -8.56 -13.38 20.62
N PHE A 79 -9.61 -13.97 21.22
CA PHE A 79 -10.74 -13.19 21.73
C PHE A 79 -11.07 -13.45 23.22
N LYS A 80 -10.52 -14.51 23.87
CA LYS A 80 -10.90 -14.92 25.22
C LYS A 80 -10.65 -13.84 26.27
N ASP A 81 -9.53 -13.16 26.21
CA ASP A 81 -9.11 -12.13 27.18
C ASP A 81 -8.93 -10.77 26.46
N SER A 82 -9.89 -10.43 25.62
CA SER A 82 -9.90 -9.18 24.88
C SER A 82 -9.91 -7.99 25.85
N GLY A 83 -8.99 -7.05 25.66
CA GLY A 83 -8.79 -5.89 26.52
C GLY A 83 -7.70 -6.05 27.60
N ALA A 84 -7.27 -7.26 27.95
CA ALA A 84 -6.25 -7.50 28.97
C ALA A 84 -4.81 -7.69 28.41
N GLY A 85 -4.64 -7.84 27.10
CA GLY A 85 -3.35 -8.10 26.48
C GLY A 85 -3.17 -7.40 25.14
N LEU A 86 -1.90 -7.27 24.73
CA LEU A 86 -1.56 -6.74 23.39
C LEU A 86 -2.07 -7.70 22.30
N LYS A 87 -2.68 -7.17 21.25
CA LYS A 87 -3.11 -7.96 20.07
C LYS A 87 -2.00 -8.87 19.55
N ALA A 88 -0.77 -8.37 19.47
CA ALA A 88 0.39 -9.16 19.03
C ALA A 88 0.63 -10.44 19.83
N ALA A 89 0.38 -10.44 21.14
CA ALA A 89 0.50 -11.65 21.98
C ALA A 89 -0.63 -12.64 21.67
N ARG A 90 -1.85 -12.18 21.44
CA ARG A 90 -2.99 -13.01 21.04
C ARG A 90 -2.81 -13.62 19.64
N ASP A 91 -2.30 -12.83 18.69
CA ASP A 91 -1.97 -13.32 17.35
C ASP A 91 -0.88 -14.41 17.40
N ALA A 92 0.14 -14.25 18.25
CA ALA A 92 1.16 -15.29 18.47
C ALA A 92 0.56 -16.55 19.09
N ALA A 93 -0.32 -16.42 20.09
CA ALA A 93 -1.01 -17.55 20.69
C ALA A 93 -1.93 -18.29 19.68
N TYR A 94 -2.62 -17.54 18.82
CA TYR A 94 -3.41 -18.12 17.73
C TYR A 94 -2.51 -18.90 16.74
N ARG A 95 -1.39 -18.31 16.32
CA ARG A 95 -0.42 -18.98 15.43
C ARG A 95 0.06 -20.30 16.04
N ASP A 96 0.41 -20.31 17.33
CA ASP A 96 0.94 -21.50 18.01
C ASP A 96 -0.15 -22.58 18.19
N ALA A 97 -1.40 -22.16 18.43
CA ALA A 97 -2.55 -23.06 18.43
C ALA A 97 -2.84 -23.65 17.05
N MET A 98 -2.73 -22.84 15.98
CA MET A 98 -2.85 -23.33 14.59
C MET A 98 -1.70 -24.25 14.19
N ALA A 99 -0.48 -24.03 14.70
CA ALA A 99 0.63 -24.97 14.53
C ALA A 99 0.31 -26.35 15.15
N THR A 100 -0.32 -26.36 16.33
CA THR A 100 -0.79 -27.59 16.99
C THR A 100 -1.89 -28.29 16.18
N ALA A 101 -2.83 -27.51 15.65
CA ALA A 101 -3.89 -28.03 14.79
C ALA A 101 -3.31 -28.65 13.51
N TYR A 102 -2.36 -27.97 12.87
CA TYR A 102 -1.67 -28.47 11.67
C TYR A 102 -0.85 -29.74 11.94
N ALA A 103 -0.14 -29.81 13.08
CA ALA A 103 0.59 -31.02 13.44
C ALA A 103 -0.34 -32.23 13.67
N SER A 104 -1.56 -32.00 14.15
CA SER A 104 -2.55 -33.04 14.42
C SER A 104 -3.36 -33.44 13.19
N TYR A 105 -3.66 -32.49 12.33
CA TYR A 105 -4.47 -32.62 11.11
C TYR A 105 -3.82 -31.82 9.96
N PRO A 106 -2.85 -32.40 9.25
CA PRO A 106 -2.07 -31.69 8.22
C PRO A 106 -2.83 -31.63 6.87
N ASP A 107 -4.11 -31.25 6.92
CA ASP A 107 -4.91 -31.01 5.72
C ASP A 107 -4.69 -29.59 5.16
N ASP A 108 -5.16 -29.36 3.94
CA ASP A 108 -4.91 -28.12 3.20
C ASP A 108 -5.48 -26.90 3.91
N GLU A 109 -6.69 -26.98 4.46
CA GLU A 109 -7.31 -25.87 5.16
C GLU A 109 -6.54 -25.51 6.44
N THR A 110 -6.12 -26.51 7.21
CA THR A 110 -5.32 -26.27 8.42
C THR A 110 -3.97 -25.65 8.06
N LYS A 111 -3.37 -26.12 6.97
CA LYS A 111 -2.12 -25.56 6.42
C LYS A 111 -2.28 -24.11 6.01
N LEU A 112 -3.38 -23.75 5.30
CA LEU A 112 -3.66 -22.40 4.86
C LEU A 112 -3.89 -21.44 6.03
N PHE A 113 -4.69 -21.82 7.03
CA PHE A 113 -4.92 -20.96 8.21
C PHE A 113 -3.69 -20.84 9.10
N PHE A 114 -2.85 -21.88 9.19
CA PHE A 114 -1.57 -21.79 9.88
C PHE A 114 -0.60 -20.84 9.16
N GLY A 115 -0.47 -20.98 7.84
CA GLY A 115 0.34 -20.05 7.03
C GLY A 115 -0.14 -18.60 7.15
N LEU A 116 -1.46 -18.37 7.12
CA LEU A 116 -2.05 -17.05 7.33
C LEU A 116 -1.75 -16.50 8.75
N ALA A 117 -1.77 -17.36 9.78
CA ALA A 117 -1.41 -16.97 11.15
C ALA A 117 0.09 -16.58 11.25
N ILE A 118 0.98 -17.26 10.51
CA ILE A 118 2.40 -16.85 10.39
C ILE A 118 2.49 -15.45 9.79
N LEU A 119 1.83 -15.19 8.64
CA LEU A 119 1.79 -13.85 8.05
C LEU A 119 1.23 -12.81 9.02
N GLY A 120 0.19 -13.17 9.77
CA GLY A 120 -0.44 -12.31 10.78
C GLY A 120 0.51 -11.90 11.91
N THR A 121 1.55 -12.67 12.19
CA THR A 121 2.56 -12.38 13.21
C THR A 121 3.88 -11.86 12.66
N ALA A 122 4.05 -11.82 11.35
CA ALA A 122 5.24 -11.24 10.72
C ALA A 122 5.39 -9.77 11.11
N ARG A 123 6.59 -9.37 11.53
CA ARG A 123 6.86 -7.99 11.98
C ARG A 123 7.34 -7.15 10.81
N GLU A 124 6.71 -6.01 10.60
CA GLU A 124 7.26 -4.98 9.72
C GLU A 124 8.58 -4.42 10.30
N GLY A 125 9.53 -4.14 9.41
CA GLY A 125 10.82 -3.56 9.80
C GLY A 125 11.80 -4.55 10.44
N THR A 126 11.48 -5.84 10.51
CA THR A 126 12.51 -6.87 10.74
C THR A 126 13.25 -7.11 9.42
N LYS A 127 14.58 -7.14 9.48
CA LYS A 127 15.37 -7.49 8.29
C LYS A 127 15.06 -8.92 7.85
N GLY A 128 14.72 -9.05 6.57
CA GLY A 128 14.39 -10.32 5.95
C GLY A 128 12.89 -10.62 5.93
N PHE A 129 12.53 -11.62 5.13
CA PHE A 129 11.15 -12.04 4.86
C PHE A 129 10.92 -13.49 5.28
N ASP A 130 11.59 -13.96 6.35
CA ASP A 130 11.61 -15.37 6.76
C ASP A 130 10.20 -15.92 7.05
N ASP A 131 9.37 -15.15 7.76
CA ASP A 131 8.00 -15.56 8.05
C ASP A 131 7.13 -15.58 6.79
N GLN A 132 7.30 -14.61 5.89
CA GLN A 132 6.61 -14.58 4.60
C GLN A 132 6.99 -15.79 3.76
N ILE A 133 8.27 -16.12 3.67
CA ILE A 133 8.76 -17.29 2.92
C ILE A 133 8.35 -18.60 3.59
N ARG A 134 8.32 -18.66 4.92
CA ARG A 134 7.80 -19.82 5.65
C ARG A 134 6.32 -20.05 5.36
N ALA A 135 5.51 -19.00 5.36
CA ALA A 135 4.10 -19.09 5.00
C ALA A 135 3.92 -19.47 3.53
N ALA A 136 4.69 -18.85 2.63
CA ALA A 136 4.65 -19.13 1.20
C ALA A 136 4.89 -20.62 0.90
N LYS A 137 5.86 -21.27 1.55
CA LYS A 137 6.12 -22.70 1.39
C LYS A 137 4.89 -23.56 1.70
N LEU A 138 4.16 -23.24 2.76
CA LEU A 138 2.93 -23.93 3.11
C LEU A 138 1.85 -23.75 2.03
N PHE A 139 1.75 -22.54 1.48
CA PHE A 139 0.79 -22.25 0.43
C PHE A 139 1.18 -22.88 -0.92
N GLU A 140 2.46 -22.88 -1.27
CA GLU A 140 2.97 -23.53 -2.48
C GLU A 140 2.71 -25.05 -2.50
N GLU A 141 2.78 -25.72 -1.33
CA GLU A 141 2.42 -27.13 -1.22
C GLU A 141 0.96 -27.38 -1.58
N VAL A 142 0.03 -26.50 -1.19
CA VAL A 142 -1.39 -26.62 -1.56
C VAL A 142 -1.59 -26.20 -3.01
N TYR A 143 -0.91 -25.13 -3.46
CA TYR A 143 -0.97 -24.66 -4.85
C TYR A 143 -0.59 -25.74 -5.87
N ALA A 144 0.35 -26.62 -5.51
CA ALA A 144 0.82 -27.69 -6.38
C ALA A 144 -0.28 -28.69 -6.79
N HIS A 145 -1.37 -28.84 -6.02
CA HIS A 145 -2.45 -29.78 -6.31
C HIS A 145 -3.84 -29.14 -6.35
N ILE A 146 -4.02 -27.93 -5.81
CA ILE A 146 -5.27 -27.14 -5.91
C ILE A 146 -4.92 -25.71 -6.34
N PRO A 147 -4.48 -25.49 -7.59
CA PRO A 147 -3.97 -24.19 -8.05
C PRO A 147 -5.03 -23.10 -8.18
N ASP A 148 -6.30 -23.42 -8.15
CA ASP A 148 -7.43 -22.51 -8.23
C ASP A 148 -8.11 -22.26 -6.86
N HIS A 149 -7.54 -22.77 -5.76
CA HIS A 149 -8.07 -22.54 -4.44
C HIS A 149 -7.95 -21.04 -4.04
N PRO A 150 -9.05 -20.34 -3.73
CA PRO A 150 -9.02 -18.90 -3.54
C PRO A 150 -8.11 -18.46 -2.38
N GLY A 151 -8.02 -19.24 -1.30
CA GLY A 151 -7.13 -18.95 -0.18
C GLY A 151 -5.65 -19.06 -0.56
N VAL A 152 -5.29 -20.05 -1.38
CA VAL A 152 -3.91 -20.23 -1.85
C VAL A 152 -3.46 -19.03 -2.67
N LEU A 153 -4.25 -18.67 -3.69
CA LEU A 153 -3.93 -17.56 -4.58
C LEU A 153 -3.80 -16.24 -3.81
N HIS A 154 -4.75 -15.98 -2.92
CA HIS A 154 -4.78 -14.78 -2.09
C HIS A 154 -3.57 -14.69 -1.16
N TYR A 155 -3.31 -15.76 -0.40
CA TYR A 155 -2.27 -15.76 0.62
C TYR A 155 -0.86 -15.78 0.05
N LEU A 156 -0.66 -16.39 -1.13
CA LEU A 156 0.61 -16.29 -1.86
C LEU A 156 0.90 -14.86 -2.32
N ILE A 157 -0.12 -14.10 -2.76
CA ILE A 157 0.07 -12.68 -3.08
C ILE A 157 0.57 -11.94 -1.85
N HIS A 158 -0.08 -12.11 -0.69
CA HIS A 158 0.38 -11.47 0.55
C HIS A 158 1.77 -11.91 1.00
N ALA A 159 2.12 -13.17 0.78
CA ALA A 159 3.43 -13.70 1.14
C ALA A 159 4.55 -13.16 0.25
N TYR A 160 4.25 -12.82 -1.01
CA TYR A 160 5.20 -12.30 -1.99
C TYR A 160 5.07 -10.79 -2.23
N ASP A 161 4.22 -10.07 -1.46
CA ASP A 161 4.10 -8.62 -1.58
C ASP A 161 5.27 -7.88 -0.91
N ASP A 162 6.46 -8.13 -1.43
CA ASP A 162 7.69 -7.48 -1.03
C ASP A 162 8.61 -7.24 -2.24
N PRO A 163 9.58 -6.31 -2.15
CA PRO A 163 10.42 -5.95 -3.31
C PRO A 163 11.39 -7.05 -3.75
N VAL A 164 11.62 -8.09 -2.95
CA VAL A 164 12.55 -9.18 -3.26
C VAL A 164 11.84 -10.35 -3.92
N HIS A 165 10.61 -10.65 -3.52
CA HIS A 165 9.91 -11.88 -3.90
C HIS A 165 8.71 -11.67 -4.81
N ALA A 166 8.34 -10.42 -5.14
CA ALA A 166 7.15 -10.11 -5.94
C ALA A 166 7.09 -10.87 -7.28
N GLU A 167 8.23 -11.11 -7.93
CA GLU A 167 8.29 -11.85 -9.20
C GLU A 167 7.73 -13.29 -9.07
N ARG A 168 7.92 -13.93 -7.91
CA ARG A 168 7.34 -15.26 -7.62
C ARG A 168 5.82 -15.24 -7.56
N GLY A 169 5.23 -14.10 -7.22
CA GLY A 169 3.78 -13.89 -7.15
C GLY A 169 3.10 -13.63 -8.48
N LEU A 170 3.84 -13.36 -9.58
CA LEU A 170 3.26 -12.85 -10.82
C LEU A 170 2.25 -13.81 -11.46
N THR A 171 2.59 -15.10 -11.55
CA THR A 171 1.68 -16.12 -12.12
C THR A 171 0.41 -16.26 -11.28
N VAL A 172 0.57 -16.25 -9.96
CA VAL A 172 -0.54 -16.36 -9.00
C VAL A 172 -1.45 -15.11 -9.09
N ALA A 173 -0.87 -13.92 -9.18
CA ALA A 173 -1.62 -12.67 -9.31
C ALA A 173 -2.48 -12.68 -10.59
N ARG A 174 -1.93 -13.11 -11.73
CA ARG A 174 -2.66 -13.24 -12.99
C ARG A 174 -3.80 -14.27 -12.96
N ALA A 175 -3.66 -15.31 -12.13
CA ALA A 175 -4.69 -16.34 -11.96
C ALA A 175 -5.82 -15.89 -11.03
N TYR A 176 -5.50 -15.16 -9.95
CA TYR A 176 -6.46 -14.87 -8.88
C TYR A 176 -7.66 -14.03 -9.33
N ALA A 177 -7.44 -13.01 -10.14
CA ALA A 177 -8.52 -12.17 -10.67
C ALA A 177 -9.60 -12.95 -11.46
N LYS A 178 -9.27 -14.14 -11.96
CA LYS A 178 -10.19 -15.03 -12.69
C LYS A 178 -10.99 -15.89 -11.72
N THR A 179 -10.43 -16.25 -10.56
CA THR A 179 -11.02 -17.21 -9.62
C THR A 179 -12.13 -16.58 -8.77
N ALA A 180 -12.01 -15.33 -8.37
CA ALA A 180 -12.96 -14.66 -7.46
C ALA A 180 -13.50 -13.35 -8.02
N ALA A 181 -13.93 -13.36 -9.28
CA ALA A 181 -14.33 -12.18 -10.05
C ALA A 181 -15.50 -11.36 -9.47
N ALA A 182 -16.27 -11.91 -8.52
CA ALA A 182 -17.40 -11.21 -7.87
C ALA A 182 -17.01 -10.57 -6.51
N VAL A 183 -15.74 -10.65 -6.09
CA VAL A 183 -15.26 -10.15 -4.81
C VAL A 183 -14.34 -8.97 -5.05
N PRO A 184 -14.68 -7.74 -4.59
CA PRO A 184 -13.86 -6.55 -4.84
C PRO A 184 -12.40 -6.75 -4.41
N HIS A 185 -12.16 -7.21 -3.19
CA HIS A 185 -10.83 -7.43 -2.65
C HIS A 185 -10.01 -8.46 -3.47
N ALA A 186 -10.62 -9.54 -3.93
CA ALA A 186 -9.94 -10.54 -4.76
C ALA A 186 -9.51 -9.99 -6.13
N LEU A 187 -10.31 -9.10 -6.71
CA LEU A 187 -9.97 -8.40 -7.96
C LEU A 187 -8.85 -7.37 -7.74
N HIS A 188 -8.80 -6.74 -6.56
CA HIS A 188 -7.78 -5.78 -6.20
C HIS A 188 -6.41 -6.44 -5.92
N MET A 189 -6.39 -7.58 -5.23
CA MET A 189 -5.17 -8.22 -4.73
C MET A 189 -4.04 -8.41 -5.75
N PRO A 190 -4.31 -8.80 -7.02
CA PRO A 190 -3.26 -8.89 -8.03
C PRO A 190 -2.47 -7.60 -8.22
N SER A 191 -3.10 -6.45 -8.00
CA SER A 191 -2.44 -5.15 -8.16
C SER A 191 -1.30 -4.90 -7.16
N HIS A 192 -1.26 -5.60 -6.03
CA HIS A 192 -0.12 -5.56 -5.12
C HIS A 192 1.16 -6.02 -5.84
N ILE A 193 1.11 -7.17 -6.47
CA ILE A 193 2.25 -7.71 -7.24
C ILE A 193 2.54 -6.86 -8.49
N PHE A 194 1.50 -6.47 -9.23
CA PHE A 194 1.67 -5.64 -10.42
C PHE A 194 2.32 -4.30 -10.10
N THR A 195 1.92 -3.65 -9.01
CA THR A 195 2.51 -2.38 -8.56
C THR A 195 3.97 -2.56 -8.13
N ARG A 196 4.31 -3.68 -7.43
CA ARG A 196 5.72 -4.01 -7.09
C ARG A 196 6.60 -4.15 -8.32
N LEU A 197 6.06 -4.72 -9.38
CA LEU A 197 6.81 -5.05 -10.59
C LEU A 197 6.70 -3.99 -11.70
N GLY A 198 5.92 -2.92 -11.48
CA GLY A 198 5.72 -1.87 -12.48
C GLY A 198 4.80 -2.25 -13.64
N TYR A 199 3.94 -3.26 -13.48
CA TYR A 199 2.91 -3.66 -14.44
C TYR A 199 1.67 -2.77 -14.29
N TRP A 200 1.80 -1.49 -14.67
CA TRP A 200 0.81 -0.45 -14.38
C TRP A 200 -0.52 -0.65 -15.09
N GLU A 201 -0.51 -1.14 -16.34
CA GLU A 201 -1.74 -1.43 -17.09
C GLU A 201 -2.54 -2.55 -16.42
N GLU A 202 -1.87 -3.63 -15.99
CA GLU A 202 -2.51 -4.74 -15.29
C GLU A 202 -3.01 -4.28 -13.92
N SER A 203 -2.26 -3.44 -13.21
CA SER A 203 -2.68 -2.83 -11.93
C SER A 203 -3.93 -1.96 -12.12
N ALA A 204 -3.97 -1.09 -13.13
CA ALA A 204 -5.15 -0.28 -13.43
C ALA A 204 -6.36 -1.16 -13.77
N ALA A 205 -6.19 -2.11 -14.69
CA ALA A 205 -7.31 -2.96 -15.16
C ALA A 205 -7.94 -3.82 -14.06
N THR A 206 -7.16 -4.33 -13.10
CA THR A 206 -7.70 -5.08 -11.97
C THR A 206 -8.43 -4.17 -10.98
N ASN A 207 -7.90 -2.99 -10.70
CA ASN A 207 -8.52 -2.04 -9.78
C ASN A 207 -9.77 -1.35 -10.36
N GLU A 208 -9.82 -1.11 -11.68
CA GLU A 208 -11.06 -0.68 -12.35
C GLU A 208 -12.21 -1.67 -12.12
N LYS A 209 -11.90 -2.98 -12.27
CA LYS A 209 -12.88 -4.05 -12.02
C LYS A 209 -13.25 -4.15 -10.54
N ALA A 210 -12.25 -4.09 -9.65
CA ALA A 210 -12.46 -4.14 -8.20
C ALA A 210 -13.37 -3.00 -7.73
N TRP A 211 -13.08 -1.79 -8.17
CA TRP A 211 -13.91 -0.62 -7.87
C TRP A 211 -15.34 -0.78 -8.36
N LYS A 212 -15.50 -1.17 -9.64
CA LYS A 212 -16.84 -1.37 -10.23
C LYS A 212 -17.67 -2.42 -9.47
N VAL A 213 -17.06 -3.55 -9.13
CA VAL A 213 -17.75 -4.60 -8.35
C VAL A 213 -18.12 -4.10 -6.96
N SER A 214 -17.25 -3.28 -6.34
CA SER A 214 -17.51 -2.65 -5.02
C SER A 214 -18.69 -1.67 -5.08
N GLU A 215 -18.78 -0.86 -6.12
CA GLU A 215 -19.93 0.03 -6.35
C GLU A 215 -21.24 -0.76 -6.50
N ASP A 216 -21.23 -1.79 -7.35
CA ASP A 216 -22.40 -2.63 -7.61
C ASP A 216 -22.83 -3.42 -6.36
N ASP A 217 -21.87 -3.85 -5.52
CA ASP A 217 -22.19 -4.54 -4.27
C ASP A 217 -22.81 -3.59 -3.23
N ALA A 218 -22.23 -2.43 -3.02
CA ALA A 218 -22.78 -1.41 -2.11
C ALA A 218 -24.18 -0.96 -2.53
N GLN A 219 -24.41 -0.76 -3.84
CA GLN A 219 -25.73 -0.40 -4.36
C GLN A 219 -26.76 -1.50 -4.15
N ARG A 220 -26.43 -2.76 -4.45
CA ARG A 220 -27.34 -3.92 -4.25
C ARG A 220 -27.70 -4.13 -2.79
N ALA A 221 -26.76 -3.85 -1.89
CA ALA A 221 -26.96 -3.98 -0.45
C ALA A 221 -27.69 -2.77 0.18
N GLY A 222 -27.89 -1.67 -0.56
CA GLY A 222 -28.44 -0.43 -0.01
C GLY A 222 -27.49 0.22 1.02
N GLU A 223 -26.19 -0.04 0.90
CA GLU A 223 -25.17 0.43 1.83
C GLU A 223 -24.70 1.85 1.52
N SER A 224 -24.11 2.51 2.52
CA SER A 224 -23.47 3.82 2.32
C SER A 224 -22.35 3.74 1.29
N GLY A 225 -22.25 4.75 0.44
CA GLY A 225 -21.15 4.89 -0.50
C GLY A 225 -19.75 4.90 0.17
N ALA A 226 -19.68 5.22 1.47
CA ALA A 226 -18.44 5.18 2.24
C ALA A 226 -17.92 3.75 2.50
N LEU A 227 -18.74 2.71 2.27
CA LEU A 227 -18.35 1.31 2.41
C LEU A 227 -17.74 0.72 1.14
N ARG A 228 -17.68 1.48 0.05
CA ARG A 228 -17.01 1.06 -1.18
C ARG A 228 -15.50 0.88 -0.96
N ASP A 229 -14.85 0.16 -1.86
CA ASP A 229 -13.43 -0.17 -1.75
C ASP A 229 -12.52 0.98 -2.18
N PHE A 230 -12.40 2.02 -1.36
CA PHE A 230 -11.47 3.13 -1.58
C PHE A 230 -10.00 2.73 -1.59
N HIS A 231 -9.66 1.55 -1.07
CA HIS A 231 -8.32 1.03 -1.16
C HIS A 231 -7.93 0.67 -2.59
N SER A 232 -8.83 -0.03 -3.31
CA SER A 232 -8.61 -0.30 -4.74
C SER A 232 -8.59 0.98 -5.57
N LEU A 233 -9.42 1.98 -5.21
CA LEU A 233 -9.45 3.26 -5.91
C LEU A 233 -8.14 4.06 -5.73
N ASN A 234 -7.51 3.97 -4.57
CA ASN A 234 -6.20 4.57 -4.29
C ASN A 234 -5.09 3.95 -5.16
N TYR A 235 -5.09 2.61 -5.32
CA TYR A 235 -4.15 1.94 -6.23
C TYR A 235 -4.43 2.27 -7.70
N LEU A 236 -5.69 2.41 -8.07
CA LEU A 236 -6.09 2.79 -9.43
C LEU A 236 -5.57 4.18 -9.78
N GLU A 237 -5.76 5.15 -8.90
CA GLU A 237 -5.24 6.50 -9.08
C GLU A 237 -3.72 6.49 -9.27
N TYR A 238 -3.00 5.73 -8.43
CA TYR A 238 -1.56 5.61 -8.54
C TYR A 238 -1.13 4.96 -9.87
N ALA A 239 -1.80 3.89 -10.30
CA ALA A 239 -1.51 3.25 -11.58
C ALA A 239 -1.74 4.22 -12.76
N TYR A 240 -2.82 5.00 -12.74
CA TYR A 240 -3.06 6.02 -13.77
C TYR A 240 -1.97 7.10 -13.79
N LEU A 241 -1.50 7.55 -12.62
CA LEU A 241 -0.40 8.51 -12.53
C LEU A 241 0.89 7.95 -13.14
N GLN A 242 1.19 6.66 -12.90
CA GLN A 242 2.36 6.00 -13.49
C GLN A 242 2.22 5.77 -15.00
N LEU A 243 1.00 5.69 -15.53
CA LEU A 243 0.73 5.58 -16.96
C LEU A 243 0.68 6.96 -17.68
N GLY A 244 0.88 8.06 -16.96
CA GLY A 244 0.72 9.40 -17.50
C GLY A 244 -0.74 9.79 -17.79
N ARG A 245 -1.72 9.04 -17.30
CA ARG A 245 -3.16 9.22 -17.46
C ARG A 245 -3.71 10.12 -16.32
N TYR A 246 -3.21 11.34 -16.25
CA TYR A 246 -3.53 12.28 -15.16
C TYR A 246 -4.99 12.68 -15.11
N ARG A 247 -5.69 12.73 -16.26
CA ARG A 247 -7.13 13.01 -16.32
C ARG A 247 -7.94 11.88 -15.69
N ASP A 248 -7.51 10.62 -15.89
CA ASP A 248 -8.14 9.46 -15.25
C ASP A 248 -7.86 9.44 -13.76
N ALA A 249 -6.61 9.70 -13.36
CA ALA A 249 -6.25 9.86 -11.95
C ALA A 249 -7.08 10.96 -11.29
N ARG A 250 -7.28 12.09 -11.95
CA ARG A 250 -8.10 13.18 -11.43
C ARG A 250 -9.55 12.76 -11.24
N ARG A 251 -10.14 11.99 -12.16
CA ARG A 251 -11.50 11.46 -11.99
C ARG A 251 -11.64 10.55 -10.76
N THR A 252 -10.65 9.70 -10.51
CA THR A 252 -10.66 8.84 -9.30
C THR A 252 -10.54 9.67 -8.02
N LEU A 253 -9.71 10.69 -8.03
CA LEU A 253 -9.58 11.65 -6.93
C LEU A 253 -10.90 12.39 -6.69
N ASP A 254 -11.59 12.86 -7.75
CA ASP A 254 -12.87 13.57 -7.63
C ASP A 254 -13.97 12.68 -7.04
N ILE A 255 -13.99 11.36 -7.33
CA ILE A 255 -14.89 10.39 -6.70
C ILE A 255 -14.65 10.35 -5.19
N THR A 256 -13.38 10.29 -4.77
CA THR A 256 -13.03 10.23 -3.35
C THR A 256 -13.32 11.56 -2.65
N ALA A 257 -13.07 12.68 -3.32
CA ALA A 257 -13.41 14.02 -2.83
C ALA A 257 -14.91 14.18 -2.61
N ALA A 258 -15.74 13.75 -3.56
CA ALA A 258 -17.19 13.79 -3.44
C ALA A 258 -17.70 12.95 -2.26
N GLN A 259 -17.11 11.77 -2.03
CA GLN A 259 -17.44 10.95 -0.87
C GLN A 259 -17.01 11.61 0.44
N PHE A 260 -15.81 12.19 0.48
CA PHE A 260 -15.31 12.96 1.63
C PHE A 260 -16.25 14.13 1.95
N GLU A 261 -16.68 14.90 0.94
CA GLU A 261 -17.62 16.02 1.13
C GLU A 261 -19.01 15.58 1.65
N SER A 262 -19.43 14.36 1.35
CA SER A 262 -20.70 13.79 1.83
C SER A 262 -20.67 13.28 3.27
N LEU A 263 -19.50 13.22 3.92
CA LEU A 263 -19.40 12.78 5.30
C LEU A 263 -20.07 13.80 6.23
N PRO A 264 -20.90 13.33 7.19
CA PRO A 264 -21.71 14.21 8.05
C PRO A 264 -20.84 15.07 9.00
N ASP A 265 -19.65 14.60 9.34
CA ASP A 265 -18.71 15.34 10.15
C ASP A 265 -17.27 15.09 9.65
N LYS A 266 -16.69 16.14 9.07
CA LYS A 266 -15.32 16.12 8.52
C LYS A 266 -14.25 16.27 9.60
N ASN A 267 -14.63 16.79 10.77
CA ASN A 267 -13.73 17.07 11.90
C ASN A 267 -13.71 15.96 12.94
N THR A 268 -14.68 15.06 12.97
CA THR A 268 -14.75 13.94 13.92
C THR A 268 -13.72 12.83 13.64
N ALA A 269 -12.94 12.95 12.60
CA ALA A 269 -11.75 12.11 12.42
C ALA A 269 -10.78 12.19 13.62
N THR A 270 -10.97 13.13 14.54
CA THR A 270 -10.02 13.39 15.63
C THR A 270 -10.43 12.87 17.00
N ASP A 271 -11.73 12.68 17.31
CA ASP A 271 -12.16 12.56 18.71
C ASP A 271 -13.12 11.40 19.05
N THR A 272 -13.56 10.57 18.11
CA THR A 272 -14.39 9.42 18.47
C THR A 272 -13.55 8.17 18.68
N PRO A 273 -13.89 7.32 19.68
CA PRO A 273 -13.21 6.04 19.91
C PRO A 273 -13.19 5.12 18.67
N ASP A 274 -14.17 5.25 17.78
CA ASP A 274 -14.29 4.49 16.54
C ASP A 274 -13.35 4.99 15.42
N LEU A 275 -12.79 6.19 15.58
CA LEU A 275 -11.86 6.83 14.66
C LEU A 275 -10.42 6.86 15.21
N GLN A 276 -10.18 6.24 16.38
CA GLN A 276 -8.82 6.13 16.89
C GLN A 276 -7.95 5.43 15.86
N ALA A 277 -6.98 6.18 15.38
CA ALA A 277 -5.92 5.65 14.55
C ALA A 277 -5.29 4.45 15.24
N ARG A 278 -5.36 3.28 14.61
CA ARG A 278 -4.76 2.07 15.12
C ARG A 278 -3.48 1.84 14.36
N HIS A 279 -2.38 1.78 15.08
CA HIS A 279 -1.10 1.42 14.50
C HIS A 279 -0.99 -0.11 14.46
N VAL A 280 -1.18 -0.67 13.29
CA VAL A 280 -0.94 -2.09 13.02
C VAL A 280 0.23 -2.16 12.03
N ARG A 281 1.31 -2.84 12.45
CA ARG A 281 2.51 -3.02 11.63
C ARG A 281 3.08 -1.71 11.08
N GLY A 282 3.13 -0.67 11.91
CA GLY A 282 3.68 0.62 11.52
C GLY A 282 2.80 1.50 10.64
N ARG A 283 1.59 1.04 10.31
CA ARG A 283 0.62 1.84 9.57
C ARG A 283 -0.48 2.36 10.47
N THR A 284 -0.90 3.58 10.21
CA THR A 284 -2.12 4.12 10.79
C THR A 284 -3.29 3.60 9.98
N ILE A 285 -4.16 2.79 10.59
CA ILE A 285 -5.38 2.28 9.96
C ILE A 285 -6.56 3.00 10.59
N TYR A 286 -7.39 3.58 9.74
CA TYR A 286 -8.59 4.31 10.16
C TYR A 286 -9.83 3.44 9.98
N ALA A 287 -10.75 3.49 10.96
CA ALA A 287 -12.08 2.95 10.79
C ALA A 287 -12.86 3.77 9.73
N LEU A 288 -13.94 3.21 9.21
CA LEU A 288 -14.88 3.97 8.38
C LEU A 288 -15.54 5.08 9.23
N PRO A 289 -15.61 6.34 8.83
CA PRO A 289 -15.27 6.95 7.54
C PRO A 289 -13.80 7.37 7.40
N GLY A 290 -12.95 7.11 8.38
CA GLY A 290 -11.53 7.49 8.37
C GLY A 290 -10.77 7.00 7.13
N ARG A 291 -11.16 5.84 6.56
CA ARG A 291 -10.59 5.32 5.30
C ARG A 291 -10.81 6.26 4.12
N VAL A 292 -11.97 6.92 4.04
CA VAL A 292 -12.25 7.91 2.99
C VAL A 292 -11.38 9.15 3.19
N VAL A 293 -11.28 9.64 4.43
CA VAL A 293 -10.46 10.82 4.78
C VAL A 293 -8.99 10.56 4.48
N TYR A 294 -8.48 9.41 4.92
CA TYR A 294 -7.10 9.00 4.64
C TYR A 294 -6.86 8.85 3.14
N GLY A 295 -7.72 8.09 2.45
CA GLY A 295 -7.59 7.86 1.01
C GLY A 295 -7.62 9.17 0.22
N TYR A 296 -8.51 10.08 0.57
CA TYR A 296 -8.59 11.39 -0.10
C TYR A 296 -7.31 12.20 0.07
N PHE A 297 -6.77 12.31 1.30
CA PHE A 297 -5.55 13.05 1.54
C PHE A 297 -4.34 12.43 0.83
N ASP A 298 -4.20 11.11 0.89
CA ASP A 298 -3.10 10.36 0.26
C ASP A 298 -3.14 10.51 -1.28
N MET A 299 -4.32 10.32 -1.89
CA MET A 299 -4.50 10.51 -3.34
C MET A 299 -4.24 11.95 -3.77
N LEU A 300 -4.77 12.94 -3.03
CA LEU A 300 -4.60 14.35 -3.35
C LEU A 300 -3.11 14.76 -3.30
N THR A 301 -2.40 14.35 -2.27
CA THR A 301 -0.97 14.67 -2.11
C THR A 301 -0.12 14.00 -3.18
N ARG A 302 -0.45 12.76 -3.53
CA ARG A 302 0.23 12.00 -4.58
C ARG A 302 -0.03 12.61 -5.96
N TYR A 303 -1.29 12.98 -6.24
CA TYR A 303 -1.64 13.66 -7.49
C TYR A 303 -0.80 14.93 -7.69
N VAL A 304 -0.71 15.76 -6.67
CA VAL A 304 0.09 17.02 -6.73
C VAL A 304 1.56 16.73 -7.04
N VAL A 305 2.18 15.77 -6.37
CA VAL A 305 3.60 15.43 -6.57
C VAL A 305 3.82 14.82 -7.96
N GLU A 306 2.97 13.91 -8.38
CA GLU A 306 3.13 13.23 -9.67
C GLU A 306 2.81 14.17 -10.86
N ALA A 307 1.80 15.02 -10.73
CA ALA A 307 1.44 15.99 -11.75
C ALA A 307 2.35 17.23 -11.78
N GLY A 308 3.09 17.50 -10.69
CA GLY A 308 3.85 18.73 -10.52
C GLY A 308 2.97 19.96 -10.28
N ASP A 309 1.76 19.77 -9.73
CA ASP A 309 0.81 20.86 -9.43
C ASP A 309 1.17 21.54 -8.10
N TRP A 310 2.27 22.28 -8.11
CA TRP A 310 2.78 22.95 -6.93
C TRP A 310 1.88 24.10 -6.45
N ASP A 311 1.10 24.72 -7.33
CA ASP A 311 0.08 25.70 -6.94
C ASP A 311 -1.08 25.05 -6.16
N GLY A 312 -1.39 23.80 -6.47
CA GLY A 312 -2.34 22.97 -5.73
C GLY A 312 -1.85 22.59 -4.34
N ALA A 313 -0.54 22.41 -4.15
CA ALA A 313 0.05 21.97 -2.89
C ALA A 313 -0.32 22.87 -1.69
N ALA A 314 -0.33 24.20 -1.88
CA ALA A 314 -0.68 25.16 -0.84
C ALA A 314 -2.15 25.07 -0.40
N LYS A 315 -3.02 24.53 -1.25
CA LYS A 315 -4.47 24.41 -1.02
C LYS A 315 -4.85 23.12 -0.30
N ILE A 316 -3.92 22.19 -0.12
CA ILE A 316 -4.18 20.92 0.56
C ILE A 316 -4.45 21.19 2.04
N PRO A 317 -5.67 20.91 2.55
CA PRO A 317 -5.98 21.08 3.96
C PRO A 317 -5.28 19.98 4.80
N LEU A 318 -4.98 20.29 6.04
CA LEU A 318 -4.63 19.25 7.01
C LEU A 318 -5.94 18.61 7.49
N LEU A 319 -6.29 17.47 6.91
CA LEU A 319 -7.56 16.78 7.21
C LEU A 319 -7.52 16.02 8.54
N VAL A 320 -6.35 15.51 8.90
CA VAL A 320 -6.14 14.76 10.14
C VAL A 320 -4.86 15.26 10.79
N PRO A 321 -4.87 15.65 12.06
CA PRO A 321 -3.69 16.14 12.77
C PRO A 321 -2.78 14.98 13.26
N SER A 322 -2.67 13.91 12.47
CA SER A 322 -1.67 12.87 12.73
C SER A 322 -0.31 13.30 12.21
N ARG A 323 0.74 12.78 12.82
CA ARG A 323 2.11 13.21 12.53
C ARG A 323 2.59 12.87 11.13
N ASP A 324 2.17 11.74 10.60
CA ASP A 324 2.43 11.31 9.22
C ASP A 324 1.82 12.30 8.21
N PHE A 325 0.57 12.74 8.42
CA PHE A 325 -0.07 13.75 7.58
C PHE A 325 0.56 15.15 7.73
N ILE A 326 0.91 15.53 8.97
CA ILE A 326 1.64 16.79 9.21
C ILE A 326 3.00 16.73 8.48
N GLY A 327 3.72 15.61 8.61
CA GLY A 327 5.00 15.40 7.94
C GLY A 327 4.89 15.50 6.43
N LEU A 328 3.90 14.83 5.84
CA LEU A 328 3.63 14.86 4.42
C LEU A 328 3.26 16.26 3.93
N LYS A 329 2.38 16.97 4.65
CA LYS A 329 2.02 18.35 4.31
C LYS A 329 3.22 19.29 4.33
N LEU A 330 4.05 19.23 5.35
CA LEU A 330 5.27 20.06 5.45
C LEU A 330 6.29 19.71 4.35
N GLN A 331 6.39 18.45 3.96
CA GLN A 331 7.20 18.04 2.81
C GLN A 331 6.69 18.68 1.52
N LEU A 332 5.38 18.62 1.26
CA LEU A 332 4.74 19.25 0.09
C LEU A 332 4.91 20.78 0.08
N GLU A 333 4.74 21.44 1.23
CA GLU A 333 4.96 22.89 1.36
C GLU A 333 6.42 23.24 1.01
N THR A 334 7.38 22.43 1.47
CA THR A 334 8.79 22.62 1.13
C THR A 334 9.04 22.45 -0.37
N MET A 335 8.46 21.40 -0.98
CA MET A 335 8.60 21.14 -2.42
C MET A 335 7.99 22.26 -3.26
N ALA A 336 6.80 22.73 -2.92
CA ALA A 336 6.12 23.82 -3.60
C ALA A 336 6.91 25.13 -3.49
N ALA A 337 7.35 25.50 -2.29
CA ALA A 337 8.18 26.68 -2.08
C ALA A 337 9.50 26.61 -2.88
N ALA A 338 10.16 25.44 -2.88
CA ALA A 338 11.39 25.22 -3.67
C ALA A 338 11.13 25.32 -5.18
N ALA A 339 9.99 24.82 -5.67
CA ALA A 339 9.59 24.92 -7.07
C ALA A 339 9.33 26.36 -7.51
N HIS A 340 8.76 27.18 -6.61
CA HIS A 340 8.53 28.60 -6.81
C HIS A 340 9.74 29.49 -6.47
N THR A 341 10.92 28.90 -6.21
CA THR A 341 12.14 29.63 -5.81
C THR A 341 11.99 30.44 -4.51
N ASP A 342 11.01 30.12 -3.68
CA ASP A 342 10.81 30.71 -2.35
C ASP A 342 11.72 30.01 -1.32
N ALA A 343 12.96 30.50 -1.22
CA ALA A 343 13.94 29.95 -0.28
C ALA A 343 13.52 30.11 1.19
N VAL A 344 12.82 31.19 1.52
CA VAL A 344 12.36 31.46 2.90
C VAL A 344 11.25 30.49 3.28
N GLY A 345 10.23 30.34 2.45
CA GLY A 345 9.14 29.40 2.66
C GLY A 345 9.64 27.96 2.75
N ALA A 346 10.51 27.55 1.83
CA ALA A 346 11.12 26.22 1.85
C ALA A 346 11.89 25.95 3.16
N LYS A 347 12.66 26.92 3.64
CA LYS A 347 13.40 26.80 4.90
C LYS A 347 12.46 26.67 6.11
N VAL A 348 11.43 27.51 6.19
CA VAL A 348 10.47 27.50 7.30
C VAL A 348 9.72 26.16 7.37
N ALA A 349 9.24 25.65 6.25
CA ALA A 349 8.56 24.36 6.21
C ALA A 349 9.51 23.20 6.57
N ALA A 350 10.74 23.20 6.06
CA ALA A 350 11.75 22.20 6.39
C ALA A 350 12.12 22.21 7.89
N GLU A 351 12.25 23.38 8.51
CA GLU A 351 12.55 23.50 9.94
C GLU A 351 11.42 22.94 10.81
N LYS A 352 10.16 23.20 10.46
CA LYS A 352 8.99 22.60 11.14
C LYS A 352 9.03 21.07 11.03
N LEU A 353 9.37 20.55 9.85
CA LEU A 353 9.46 19.10 9.63
C LEU A 353 10.61 18.47 10.43
N VAL A 354 11.74 19.16 10.60
CA VAL A 354 12.85 18.73 11.47
C VAL A 354 12.39 18.66 12.93
N VAL A 355 11.66 19.67 13.42
CA VAL A 355 11.09 19.67 14.79
C VAL A 355 10.16 18.46 14.96
N LEU A 356 9.25 18.26 14.02
CA LEU A 356 8.34 17.10 14.03
C LEU A 356 9.12 15.78 14.10
N ALA A 357 10.21 15.64 13.34
CA ALA A 357 11.04 14.43 13.33
C ALA A 357 11.77 14.16 14.66
N GLN A 358 11.95 15.17 15.50
CA GLN A 358 12.63 15.06 16.80
C GLN A 358 11.69 14.73 17.97
N GLU A 359 10.37 14.86 17.80
CA GLU A 359 9.42 14.57 18.85
C GLU A 359 9.41 13.07 19.21
N PRO A 360 9.38 12.73 20.52
CA PRO A 360 9.40 11.35 20.97
C PRO A 360 8.04 10.64 20.82
N GLY A 361 8.02 9.33 20.97
CA GLY A 361 6.79 8.56 21.15
C GLY A 361 6.17 8.00 19.88
N GLN A 362 6.96 7.82 18.83
CA GLN A 362 6.48 7.34 17.53
C GLN A 362 6.74 5.86 17.30
N HIS A 363 5.88 5.29 16.45
CA HIS A 363 6.21 4.01 15.84
C HIS A 363 7.51 4.13 15.04
N PRO A 364 8.49 3.20 15.19
CA PRO A 364 9.82 3.33 14.58
C PRO A 364 9.80 3.54 13.07
N PHE A 365 8.90 2.87 12.35
CA PHE A 365 8.74 3.04 10.90
C PHE A 365 8.27 4.44 10.53
N VAL A 366 7.21 4.96 11.17
CA VAL A 366 6.70 6.32 10.94
C VAL A 366 7.78 7.35 11.26
N GLN A 367 8.55 7.13 12.31
CA GLN A 367 9.67 7.99 12.69
C GLN A 367 10.74 8.04 11.60
N GLN A 368 11.11 6.89 11.02
CA GLN A 368 12.08 6.85 9.92
C GLN A 368 11.58 7.58 8.67
N ILE A 369 10.30 7.43 8.33
CA ILE A 369 9.70 8.13 7.19
C ILE A 369 9.74 9.66 7.41
N ILE A 370 9.30 10.16 8.57
CA ILE A 370 9.32 11.59 8.87
C ILE A 370 10.76 12.12 8.88
N LEU A 371 11.70 11.36 9.42
CA LEU A 371 13.12 11.74 9.41
C LEU A 371 13.66 11.82 7.97
N MET A 372 13.33 10.87 7.12
CA MET A 372 13.71 10.90 5.70
C MET A 372 13.10 12.12 4.99
N GLN A 373 11.81 12.37 5.18
CA GLN A 373 11.12 13.55 4.64
C GLN A 373 11.79 14.85 5.11
N ALA A 374 12.20 14.94 6.39
CA ALA A 374 12.92 16.08 6.91
C ALA A 374 14.26 16.30 6.23
N LYS A 375 15.01 15.22 5.89
CA LYS A 375 16.26 15.33 5.14
C LYS A 375 16.06 15.75 3.70
N GLN A 376 15.01 15.23 3.04
CA GLN A 376 14.61 15.67 1.70
C GLN A 376 14.22 17.16 1.70
N ALA A 377 13.43 17.60 2.67
CA ALA A 377 13.04 19.01 2.82
C ALA A 377 14.23 19.93 3.06
N GLN A 378 15.16 19.54 3.97
CA GLN A 378 16.40 20.30 4.20
C GLN A 378 17.25 20.41 2.92
N ALA A 379 17.32 19.35 2.11
CA ALA A 379 18.06 19.38 0.86
C ALA A 379 17.46 20.36 -0.15
N LEU A 380 16.13 20.35 -0.29
CA LEU A 380 15.42 21.28 -1.19
C LEU A 380 15.55 22.73 -0.72
N ALA A 381 15.41 22.99 0.58
CA ALA A 381 15.60 24.31 1.16
C ALA A 381 17.04 24.83 0.97
N ALA A 382 18.05 23.96 1.15
CA ALA A 382 19.45 24.30 0.90
C ALA A 382 19.71 24.66 -0.58
N LYS A 383 19.15 23.88 -1.52
CA LYS A 383 19.21 24.17 -2.96
C LYS A 383 18.58 25.54 -3.27
N ALA A 384 17.37 25.78 -2.76
CA ALA A 384 16.65 27.05 -2.98
C ALA A 384 17.42 28.26 -2.40
N SER A 385 18.18 28.03 -1.34
CA SER A 385 19.06 29.04 -0.71
C SER A 385 20.43 29.18 -1.38
N GLY A 386 20.70 28.49 -2.52
CA GLY A 386 21.97 28.56 -3.25
C GLY A 386 23.11 27.78 -2.59
N ASN A 387 22.84 26.81 -1.73
CA ASN A 387 23.84 25.97 -1.06
C ASN A 387 23.81 24.52 -1.60
N PRO A 388 24.40 24.22 -2.80
CA PRO A 388 24.35 22.92 -3.41
C PRO A 388 25.11 21.84 -2.63
N VAL A 389 26.16 22.20 -1.90
CA VAL A 389 26.98 21.27 -1.11
C VAL A 389 26.12 20.69 0.04
N GLU A 390 25.44 21.55 0.77
CA GLU A 390 24.53 21.13 1.84
C GLU A 390 23.33 20.34 1.28
N ALA A 391 22.75 20.77 0.15
CA ALA A 391 21.66 20.07 -0.51
C ALA A 391 22.01 18.61 -0.81
N VAL A 392 23.18 18.36 -1.41
CA VAL A 392 23.69 17.02 -1.68
C VAL A 392 23.95 16.23 -0.39
N ALA A 393 24.54 16.85 0.63
CA ALA A 393 24.82 16.18 1.90
C ALA A 393 23.54 15.73 2.61
N LYS A 394 22.47 16.56 2.61
CA LYS A 394 21.18 16.23 3.21
C LYS A 394 20.45 15.13 2.42
N MET A 395 20.53 15.18 1.09
CA MET A 395 19.88 14.16 0.27
C MET A 395 20.56 12.79 0.41
N LYS A 396 21.89 12.73 0.55
CA LYS A 396 22.60 11.48 0.90
C LYS A 396 22.12 10.90 2.24
N GLN A 397 21.78 11.73 3.22
CA GLN A 397 21.21 11.26 4.48
C GLN A 397 19.79 10.71 4.28
N ALA A 398 18.96 11.32 3.42
CA ALA A 398 17.63 10.83 3.10
C ALA A 398 17.70 9.45 2.42
N VAL A 399 18.57 9.29 1.44
CA VAL A 399 18.82 8.02 0.73
C VAL A 399 19.29 6.93 1.71
N ALA A 400 20.24 7.24 2.60
CA ALA A 400 20.71 6.26 3.59
C ALA A 400 19.60 5.78 4.54
N ILE A 401 18.62 6.64 4.85
CA ILE A 401 17.43 6.24 5.63
C ILE A 401 16.54 5.34 4.79
N GLU A 402 16.26 5.70 3.53
CA GLU A 402 15.45 4.89 2.60
C GLU A 402 16.05 3.49 2.42
N ASP A 403 17.36 3.39 2.24
CA ASP A 403 18.08 2.11 2.08
C ASP A 403 18.01 1.22 3.32
N GLY A 404 17.79 1.83 4.49
CA GLY A 404 17.57 1.11 5.75
C GLY A 404 16.13 0.60 5.95
N ILE A 405 15.18 0.93 5.06
CA ILE A 405 13.79 0.51 5.14
C ILE A 405 13.57 -0.66 4.20
N ASP A 406 13.38 -1.86 4.74
CA ASP A 406 13.26 -3.09 3.95
C ASP A 406 11.96 -3.15 3.13
N THR A 407 10.86 -2.66 3.68
CA THR A 407 9.54 -2.73 3.02
C THR A 407 8.86 -1.39 3.03
N LEU A 408 8.66 -0.84 1.85
CA LEU A 408 7.78 0.31 1.65
C LEU A 408 6.36 -0.19 1.44
N SER A 409 5.37 0.51 2.03
CA SER A 409 3.98 0.18 1.81
C SER A 409 3.55 0.50 0.37
N GLN A 410 2.40 0.00 -0.04
CA GLN A 410 1.83 0.23 -1.36
C GLN A 410 0.45 0.88 -1.27
N PRO A 411 0.12 1.81 -2.16
CA PRO A 411 1.01 2.53 -3.10
C PRO A 411 2.24 3.06 -2.40
N PRO A 412 3.39 3.28 -3.09
CA PRO A 412 4.64 3.52 -2.41
C PRO A 412 4.54 4.70 -1.45
N TYR A 413 4.97 4.45 -0.24
CA TYR A 413 5.20 5.44 0.79
C TYR A 413 6.71 5.43 1.12
N PRO A 414 7.44 6.47 0.98
CA PRO A 414 7.02 7.87 0.81
C PRO A 414 6.50 8.20 -0.59
N ILE A 415 5.76 9.30 -0.67
CA ILE A 415 5.16 9.82 -1.91
C ILE A 415 6.17 10.03 -3.04
N ILE A 416 7.41 10.36 -2.70
CA ILE A 416 8.52 10.47 -3.64
C ILE A 416 9.73 9.69 -3.09
N PRO A 417 10.26 8.69 -3.82
CA PRO A 417 11.48 7.98 -3.43
C PRO A 417 12.66 8.93 -3.25
N ALA A 418 13.48 8.71 -2.21
CA ALA A 418 14.63 9.58 -1.94
C ALA A 418 15.66 9.51 -3.06
N HIS A 419 15.90 8.34 -3.64
CA HIS A 419 16.78 8.19 -4.80
C HIS A 419 16.26 8.98 -6.01
N GLU A 420 14.94 8.95 -6.32
CA GLU A 420 14.36 9.71 -7.43
C GLU A 420 14.52 11.21 -7.23
N LEU A 421 14.19 11.70 -6.03
CA LEU A 421 14.36 13.10 -5.72
C LEU A 421 15.82 13.54 -5.75
N PHE A 422 16.75 12.65 -5.33
CA PHE A 422 18.18 12.91 -5.42
C PHE A 422 18.68 12.97 -6.87
N GLY A 423 18.24 12.05 -7.72
CA GLY A 423 18.52 12.10 -9.15
C GLY A 423 18.05 13.42 -9.78
N THR A 424 16.82 13.84 -9.46
CA THR A 424 16.27 15.13 -9.92
C THR A 424 17.08 16.32 -9.41
N LEU A 425 17.49 16.31 -8.14
CA LEU A 425 18.36 17.35 -7.58
C LEU A 425 19.72 17.41 -8.32
N LEU A 426 20.33 16.26 -8.58
CA LEU A 426 21.64 16.18 -9.24
C LEU A 426 21.58 16.65 -10.70
N MET A 427 20.50 16.33 -11.42
CA MET A 427 20.25 16.90 -12.77
C MET A 427 20.20 18.42 -12.73
N ALA A 428 19.47 18.97 -11.76
CA ALA A 428 19.37 20.43 -11.58
C ALA A 428 20.70 21.10 -11.14
N LEU A 429 21.64 20.31 -10.62
CA LEU A 429 23.01 20.74 -10.25
C LEU A 429 24.04 20.44 -11.35
N HIS A 430 23.62 20.09 -12.56
CA HIS A 430 24.47 19.72 -13.70
C HIS A 430 25.43 18.55 -13.40
N ARG A 431 24.96 17.55 -12.66
CA ARG A 431 25.69 16.32 -12.30
C ARG A 431 25.01 15.08 -12.87
N PRO A 432 24.89 14.95 -14.22
CA PRO A 432 24.09 13.88 -14.81
C PRO A 432 24.63 12.47 -14.57
N ALA A 433 25.95 12.27 -14.47
CA ALA A 433 26.51 10.96 -14.16
C ALA A 433 26.10 10.45 -12.77
N ASP A 434 26.13 11.32 -11.77
CA ASP A 434 25.66 10.97 -10.43
C ASP A 434 24.14 10.79 -10.38
N ALA A 435 23.39 11.58 -11.17
CA ALA A 435 21.92 11.46 -11.28
C ALA A 435 21.51 10.11 -11.87
N LEU A 436 22.20 9.66 -12.90
CA LEU A 436 21.97 8.37 -13.54
C LEU A 436 22.01 7.22 -12.53
N GLU A 437 23.04 7.23 -11.65
CA GLU A 437 23.15 6.22 -10.60
C GLU A 437 21.92 6.22 -9.68
N GLN A 438 21.46 7.40 -9.25
CA GLN A 438 20.31 7.51 -8.35
C GLN A 438 19.00 7.02 -8.99
N PHE A 439 18.75 7.36 -10.24
CA PHE A 439 17.58 6.87 -10.96
C PHE A 439 17.63 5.35 -11.18
N LEU A 440 18.82 4.78 -11.42
CA LEU A 440 18.98 3.32 -11.49
C LEU A 440 18.68 2.63 -10.15
N GLN A 441 19.07 3.24 -9.02
CA GLN A 441 18.69 2.73 -7.69
C GLN A 441 17.19 2.82 -7.46
N THR A 442 16.52 3.90 -7.93
CA THR A 442 15.07 4.01 -7.88
C THR A 442 14.41 2.80 -8.55
N LEU A 443 14.82 2.44 -9.77
CA LEU A 443 14.23 1.31 -10.51
C LEU A 443 14.47 -0.06 -9.88
N LYS A 444 15.51 -0.23 -9.07
CA LYS A 444 15.69 -1.48 -8.30
C LYS A 444 14.63 -1.66 -7.21
N ARG A 445 14.17 -0.56 -6.61
CA ARG A 445 13.17 -0.57 -5.53
C ARG A 445 11.74 -0.41 -6.04
N THR A 446 11.57 0.33 -7.11
CA THR A 446 10.29 0.63 -7.77
C THR A 446 10.41 0.39 -9.28
N PRO A 447 10.39 -0.87 -9.72
CA PRO A 447 10.46 -1.21 -11.14
C PRO A 447 9.37 -0.49 -11.95
N GLY A 448 9.70 -0.15 -13.19
CA GLY A 448 8.75 0.48 -14.11
C GLY A 448 8.31 1.90 -13.73
N ARG A 449 8.99 2.58 -12.79
CA ARG A 449 8.65 3.96 -12.41
C ARG A 449 9.02 4.94 -13.53
N PRO A 450 8.02 5.60 -14.18
CA PRO A 450 8.26 6.35 -15.43
C PRO A 450 9.15 7.57 -15.24
N LYS A 451 9.05 8.28 -14.10
CA LYS A 451 9.91 9.42 -13.80
C LYS A 451 11.38 9.03 -13.69
N ALA A 452 11.65 7.86 -13.11
CA ALA A 452 13.02 7.34 -13.05
C ALA A 452 13.52 6.88 -14.42
N ILE A 453 12.68 6.21 -15.23
CA ILE A 453 13.03 5.80 -16.61
C ILE A 453 13.35 7.04 -17.47
N PHE A 454 12.51 8.07 -17.41
CA PHE A 454 12.72 9.33 -18.10
C PHE A 454 13.96 10.07 -17.59
N GLY A 455 14.20 10.07 -16.25
CA GLY A 455 15.38 10.65 -15.65
C GLY A 455 16.68 9.96 -16.08
N ILE A 456 16.67 8.62 -16.23
CA ILE A 456 17.80 7.85 -16.79
C ILE A 456 18.07 8.31 -18.23
N ALA A 457 17.01 8.43 -19.07
CA ALA A 457 17.14 8.85 -20.45
C ALA A 457 17.80 10.24 -20.56
N GLN A 458 17.32 11.20 -19.76
CA GLN A 458 17.88 12.55 -19.72
C GLN A 458 19.33 12.58 -19.23
N ALA A 459 19.65 11.82 -18.19
CA ALA A 459 20.99 11.74 -17.63
C ALA A 459 21.96 11.10 -18.63
N ALA A 460 21.56 10.00 -19.27
CA ALA A 460 22.34 9.32 -20.32
C ALA A 460 22.59 10.26 -21.51
N GLN A 461 21.57 10.96 -21.99
CA GLN A 461 21.71 11.97 -23.05
C GLN A 461 22.73 13.05 -22.66
N ALA A 462 22.68 13.55 -21.43
CA ALA A 462 23.58 14.62 -20.95
C ALA A 462 25.05 14.17 -20.80
N ILE A 463 25.31 12.88 -20.53
CA ILE A 463 26.67 12.34 -20.50
C ILE A 463 27.16 11.81 -21.86
N GLY A 464 26.32 11.87 -22.90
CA GLY A 464 26.65 11.43 -24.27
C GLY A 464 26.41 9.94 -24.53
N ASP A 465 25.82 9.19 -23.61
CA ASP A 465 25.41 7.78 -23.82
C ASP A 465 24.09 7.73 -24.63
N GLN A 466 24.25 7.85 -25.94
CA GLN A 466 23.12 7.91 -26.88
C GLN A 466 22.33 6.60 -26.94
N GLU A 467 23.01 5.46 -26.77
CA GLU A 467 22.35 4.13 -26.82
C GLU A 467 21.42 3.95 -25.61
N MET A 468 21.91 4.20 -24.41
CA MET A 468 21.10 4.15 -23.21
C MET A 468 19.96 5.17 -23.27
N ALA A 469 20.21 6.40 -23.69
CA ALA A 469 19.18 7.43 -23.83
C ALA A 469 18.06 6.98 -24.77
N GLN A 470 18.42 6.44 -25.96
CA GLN A 470 17.47 5.93 -26.94
C GLN A 470 16.62 4.80 -26.35
N GLN A 471 17.24 3.80 -25.72
CA GLN A 471 16.55 2.67 -25.12
C GLN A 471 15.54 3.14 -24.05
N ARG A 472 15.95 4.05 -23.17
CA ARG A 472 15.11 4.51 -22.06
C ARG A 472 13.97 5.45 -22.51
N TYR A 473 14.19 6.29 -23.52
CA TYR A 473 13.11 7.06 -24.11
C TYR A 473 12.08 6.17 -24.84
N GLN A 474 12.51 5.10 -25.50
CA GLN A 474 11.60 4.13 -26.12
C GLN A 474 10.78 3.38 -25.06
N GLU A 475 11.44 2.93 -23.98
CA GLU A 475 10.77 2.29 -22.85
C GLU A 475 9.73 3.22 -22.22
N PHE A 476 10.08 4.47 -21.96
CA PHE A 476 9.18 5.48 -21.43
C PHE A 476 7.96 5.71 -22.33
N LEU A 477 8.16 5.88 -23.65
CA LEU A 477 7.05 6.07 -24.59
C LEU A 477 6.18 4.82 -24.74
N THR A 478 6.74 3.63 -24.58
CA THR A 478 5.97 2.39 -24.57
C THR A 478 5.05 2.34 -23.35
N LEU A 479 5.58 2.72 -22.19
CA LEU A 479 4.82 2.80 -20.95
C LEU A 479 3.74 3.90 -20.99
N TRP A 480 4.07 5.06 -21.59
CA TRP A 480 3.17 6.21 -21.72
C TRP A 480 2.46 6.29 -23.06
N LYS A 481 2.22 5.15 -23.73
CA LYS A 481 1.55 5.12 -25.05
C LYS A 481 0.15 5.75 -25.02
N ASP A 482 -0.56 5.60 -23.89
CA ASP A 482 -1.92 6.11 -23.67
C ASP A 482 -1.93 7.32 -22.69
N ALA A 483 -0.77 7.95 -22.47
CA ALA A 483 -0.66 9.14 -21.64
C ALA A 483 -1.45 10.32 -22.22
N ASP A 484 -1.83 11.26 -21.37
CA ASP A 484 -2.44 12.52 -21.82
C ASP A 484 -1.53 13.24 -22.83
N GLY A 485 -2.11 13.67 -23.94
CA GLY A 485 -1.34 14.12 -25.14
C GLY A 485 -0.57 15.43 -24.99
N ASP A 486 -0.76 16.16 -23.89
CA ASP A 486 -0.15 17.45 -23.57
C ASP A 486 1.05 17.36 -22.61
N ARG A 487 1.61 16.15 -22.41
CA ARG A 487 2.73 15.93 -21.50
C ARG A 487 4.08 16.32 -22.13
N PRO A 488 4.85 17.24 -21.50
CA PRO A 488 6.13 17.70 -22.03
C PRO A 488 7.18 16.59 -22.10
N GLU A 489 7.12 15.59 -21.21
CA GLU A 489 8.02 14.44 -21.19
C GLU A 489 7.88 13.61 -22.48
N VAL A 490 6.65 13.43 -22.96
CA VAL A 490 6.35 12.72 -24.21
C VAL A 490 6.91 13.48 -25.42
N ALA A 491 6.76 14.81 -25.44
CA ALA A 491 7.32 15.65 -26.50
C ALA A 491 8.85 15.55 -26.53
N THR A 492 9.51 15.67 -25.38
CA THR A 492 10.97 15.56 -25.25
C THR A 492 11.49 14.20 -25.75
N ALA A 493 10.86 13.11 -25.34
CA ALA A 493 11.27 11.76 -25.75
C ALA A 493 11.12 11.55 -27.26
N LYS A 494 10.02 12.00 -27.85
CA LYS A 494 9.77 11.92 -29.31
C LYS A 494 10.76 12.75 -30.11
N GLU A 495 11.06 13.96 -29.66
CA GLU A 495 12.04 14.85 -30.32
C GLU A 495 13.43 14.22 -30.33
N PHE A 496 13.91 13.69 -29.21
CA PHE A 496 15.19 12.99 -29.13
C PHE A 496 15.27 11.83 -30.13
N LEU A 497 14.27 10.96 -30.15
CA LEU A 497 14.25 9.79 -31.04
C LEU A 497 14.18 10.18 -32.52
N ALA A 498 13.46 11.23 -32.85
CA ALA A 498 13.40 11.76 -34.26
C ALA A 498 14.76 12.30 -34.71
N ASN A 499 15.49 13.01 -33.83
CA ASN A 499 16.82 13.53 -34.11
C ASN A 499 17.85 12.40 -34.30
N MET A 500 17.78 11.31 -33.49
CA MET A 500 18.61 10.12 -33.65
C MET A 500 18.37 9.44 -35.02
N ALA A 501 17.10 9.24 -35.39
CA ALA A 501 16.76 8.64 -36.67
C ALA A 501 17.30 9.45 -37.88
N THR A 502 17.26 10.79 -37.81
CA THR A 502 17.80 11.67 -38.84
C THR A 502 19.33 11.61 -38.90
N ALA A 503 20.01 11.48 -37.78
CA ALA A 503 21.47 11.33 -37.71
C ALA A 503 21.96 10.00 -38.30
N ALA A 504 21.22 8.91 -38.11
CA ALA A 504 21.54 7.58 -38.63
C ALA A 504 21.35 7.46 -40.17
N GLN A 505 20.65 8.39 -40.80
CA GLN A 505 20.41 8.45 -42.28
C GLN A 505 21.47 9.29 -43.00
N LYS A 506 22.32 10.01 -42.30
CA LYS A 506 23.44 10.80 -42.85
C LYS A 506 24.76 10.05 -42.68
#